data_411b1e8953ab9bf97a6a7745dce1a6fd
#
_entry.id   411b1e8953ab9bf97a6a7745dce1a6fd
#
_cell.length_a   1.000
_cell.length_b   1.000
_cell.length_c   1.000
_cell.angle_alpha   90.00
_cell.angle_beta   90.00
_cell.angle_gamma   90.00
#
_symmetry.space_group_name_H-M   'P 1'
#
loop_
_entity.id
_entity.type
_entity.pdbx_description
1 polymer ?
#
loop_
_entity_poly.entity_id
_entity_poly.type
_entity_poly.pdbx_seq_one_letter_code
_entity_poly.pdbx_strand_id
1 'polypeptide(L)'
;IDSDRLDYDKSMMEKFDALAARWNLPWKLADLLPRVLTAGQPAGHLTAEGAQKLGGLLAPGIPAAPPEGDAGTGMTATNAVAPRTGNVSAGTSIFSMVVLERPLQHMHEEIDLVTTPAGKPVAMVHCNNCTNDTNAWADVLDEAARLLGGQCSKGEVYTRLYEKSLEGDADCGGMLVCNYLAGEGVTHMDAGRPLVARYPDSRFTLANFFRAQLYATMATLKIGMDILVNEGVRIDSLTGH
;
A
#
# COMPACT_ATOMS: atom_id res chain seq x y z
N ILE A 1 -9.60 14.54 -5.61
CA ILE A 1 -10.80 14.44 -6.45
C ILE A 1 -12.03 14.59 -5.58
N ASP A 2 -13.02 15.35 -6.07
CA ASP A 2 -14.36 15.41 -5.52
C ASP A 2 -15.17 14.25 -6.11
N SER A 3 -15.54 13.28 -5.30
CA SER A 3 -16.23 12.05 -5.73
C SER A 3 -17.65 12.29 -6.22
N ASP A 4 -18.30 13.37 -5.80
CA ASP A 4 -19.67 13.70 -6.25
C ASP A 4 -19.66 14.35 -7.64
N ARG A 5 -18.58 15.07 -7.95
CA ARG A 5 -18.41 15.79 -9.24
C ARG A 5 -17.59 15.00 -10.24
N LEU A 6 -16.84 14.02 -9.80
CA LEU A 6 -15.83 13.28 -10.59
C LEU A 6 -14.83 14.23 -11.26
N ASP A 7 -14.38 15.22 -10.49
CA ASP A 7 -13.47 16.28 -10.94
C ASP A 7 -12.58 16.71 -9.77
N TYR A 8 -11.65 17.62 -10.02
CA TYR A 8 -10.81 18.21 -8.98
C TYR A 8 -11.65 19.01 -7.98
N ASP A 9 -11.29 18.92 -6.70
CA ASP A 9 -11.90 19.73 -5.65
C ASP A 9 -11.54 21.21 -5.85
N LYS A 10 -12.55 22.03 -6.14
CA LYS A 10 -12.36 23.47 -6.44
C LYS A 10 -11.75 24.23 -5.27
N SER A 11 -12.18 23.94 -4.06
CA SER A 11 -11.68 24.62 -2.86
C SER A 11 -10.20 24.35 -2.65
N MET A 12 -9.75 23.10 -2.89
CA MET A 12 -8.34 22.74 -2.79
C MET A 12 -7.51 23.39 -3.89
N MET A 13 -8.05 23.46 -5.12
CA MET A 13 -7.38 24.15 -6.23
C MET A 13 -7.21 25.63 -5.95
N GLU A 14 -8.25 26.30 -5.45
CA GLU A 14 -8.21 27.73 -5.07
C GLU A 14 -7.20 27.99 -3.95
N LYS A 15 -7.15 27.13 -2.93
CA LYS A 15 -6.16 27.20 -1.85
C LYS A 15 -4.73 27.06 -2.37
N PHE A 16 -4.51 26.11 -3.28
CA PHE A 16 -3.20 25.93 -3.89
C PHE A 16 -2.79 27.14 -4.71
N ASP A 17 -3.67 27.67 -5.58
CA ASP A 17 -3.40 28.85 -6.39
C ASP A 17 -3.12 30.10 -5.53
N ALA A 18 -3.83 30.26 -4.41
CA ALA A 18 -3.57 31.33 -3.45
C ALA A 18 -2.19 31.19 -2.77
N LEU A 19 -1.78 29.97 -2.45
CA LEU A 19 -0.45 29.67 -1.91
C LEU A 19 0.62 29.95 -2.97
N ALA A 20 0.43 29.44 -4.18
CA ALA A 20 1.34 29.55 -5.31
C ALA A 20 1.54 31.02 -5.80
N ALA A 21 0.56 31.87 -5.60
CA ALA A 21 0.64 33.28 -5.93
C ALA A 21 1.84 34.00 -5.27
N ARG A 22 2.36 33.48 -4.13
CA ARG A 22 3.54 34.01 -3.44
C ARG A 22 4.85 33.88 -4.27
N TRP A 23 4.86 32.98 -5.24
CA TRP A 23 6.01 32.74 -6.12
C TRP A 23 5.85 33.32 -7.51
N ASN A 24 4.77 34.12 -7.78
CA ASN A 24 4.48 34.72 -9.08
C ASN A 24 4.56 33.72 -10.23
N LEU A 25 4.00 32.53 -10.06
CA LEU A 25 4.00 31.50 -11.09
C LEU A 25 3.12 31.93 -12.28
N PRO A 26 3.58 31.69 -13.53
CA PRO A 26 2.85 32.15 -14.75
C PRO A 26 1.67 31.26 -15.11
N TRP A 27 1.32 30.29 -14.29
CA TRP A 27 0.27 29.31 -14.52
C TRP A 27 -0.57 29.10 -13.26
N LYS A 28 -1.77 28.59 -13.44
CA LYS A 28 -2.62 28.08 -12.35
C LYS A 28 -2.61 26.56 -12.34
N LEU A 29 -2.98 25.98 -11.21
CA LEU A 29 -3.01 24.52 -11.07
C LEU A 29 -3.87 23.85 -12.15
N ALA A 30 -5.03 24.45 -12.49
CA ALA A 30 -5.91 23.95 -13.54
C ALA A 30 -5.26 23.86 -14.93
N ASP A 31 -4.25 24.68 -15.21
CA ASP A 31 -3.55 24.68 -16.51
C ASP A 31 -2.59 23.47 -16.65
N LEU A 32 -2.22 22.87 -15.53
CA LEU A 32 -1.25 21.79 -15.48
C LEU A 32 -1.91 20.39 -15.33
N LEU A 33 -3.09 20.35 -14.76
CA LEU A 33 -3.77 19.11 -14.45
C LEU A 33 -4.49 18.52 -15.67
N PRO A 34 -4.39 17.21 -15.91
CA PRO A 34 -5.14 16.56 -16.98
C PRO A 34 -6.63 16.49 -16.64
N ARG A 35 -7.45 16.24 -17.66
CA ARG A 35 -8.88 15.98 -17.45
C ARG A 35 -9.07 14.70 -16.61
N VAL A 36 -9.93 14.77 -15.61
CA VAL A 36 -10.31 13.60 -14.81
C VAL A 36 -11.20 12.69 -15.66
N LEU A 37 -10.87 11.41 -15.68
CA LEU A 37 -11.65 10.34 -16.30
C LEU A 37 -11.84 9.19 -15.32
N THR A 38 -12.97 8.52 -15.39
CA THR A 38 -13.23 7.29 -14.64
C THR A 38 -13.09 6.06 -15.52
N ALA A 39 -12.97 4.89 -14.91
CA ALA A 39 -12.95 3.62 -15.62
C ALA A 39 -14.15 3.49 -16.57
N GLY A 40 -13.89 2.97 -17.77
CA GLY A 40 -14.91 2.83 -18.83
C GLY A 40 -15.10 4.05 -19.72
N GLN A 41 -14.55 5.22 -19.38
CA GLN A 41 -14.55 6.37 -20.28
C GLN A 41 -13.39 6.26 -21.31
N PRO A 42 -13.56 6.77 -22.54
CA PRO A 42 -12.47 6.78 -23.51
C PRO A 42 -11.46 7.89 -23.17
N ALA A 43 -10.19 7.52 -23.04
CA ALA A 43 -9.09 8.48 -22.86
C ALA A 43 -8.57 9.04 -24.18
N GLY A 44 -8.78 8.33 -25.28
CA GLY A 44 -8.33 8.69 -26.61
C GLY A 44 -8.21 7.47 -27.51
N HIS A 45 -7.42 7.58 -28.56
CA HIS A 45 -7.14 6.50 -29.51
C HIS A 45 -5.65 6.43 -29.80
N LEU A 46 -5.15 5.24 -30.09
CA LEU A 46 -3.77 5.03 -30.49
C LEU A 46 -3.47 5.80 -31.79
N THR A 47 -2.49 6.68 -31.72
CA THR A 47 -2.02 7.43 -32.91
C THR A 47 -1.17 6.55 -33.82
N ALA A 48 -1.00 6.95 -35.08
CA ALA A 48 -0.10 6.27 -36.02
C ALA A 48 1.36 6.24 -35.50
N GLU A 49 1.83 7.36 -34.94
CA GLU A 49 3.14 7.45 -34.30
C GLU A 49 3.26 6.52 -33.10
N GLY A 50 2.22 6.49 -32.23
CA GLY A 50 2.18 5.58 -31.07
C GLY A 50 2.23 4.12 -31.49
N ALA A 51 1.45 3.75 -32.51
CA ALA A 51 1.46 2.39 -33.07
C ALA A 51 2.85 1.99 -33.59
N GLN A 52 3.54 2.91 -34.27
CA GLN A 52 4.90 2.69 -34.76
C GLN A 52 5.91 2.52 -33.61
N LYS A 53 5.83 3.35 -32.54
CA LYS A 53 6.67 3.22 -31.33
C LYS A 53 6.46 1.90 -30.61
N LEU A 54 5.25 1.32 -30.67
CA LEU A 54 4.91 0.00 -30.13
C LEU A 54 5.27 -1.16 -31.08
N GLY A 55 6.14 -0.91 -32.07
CA GLY A 55 6.64 -1.94 -32.99
C GLY A 55 5.73 -2.23 -34.20
N GLY A 56 4.70 -1.41 -34.43
CA GLY A 56 3.82 -1.55 -35.61
C GLY A 56 2.86 -2.75 -35.58
N LEU A 57 2.76 -3.45 -34.45
CA LEU A 57 1.88 -4.61 -34.30
C LEU A 57 0.41 -4.22 -34.03
N LEU A 58 0.17 -2.99 -33.60
CA LEU A 58 -1.16 -2.48 -33.30
C LEU A 58 -1.60 -1.47 -34.37
N ALA A 59 -2.86 -1.54 -34.77
CA ALA A 59 -3.42 -0.58 -35.72
C ALA A 59 -3.68 0.78 -35.05
N PRO A 60 -3.45 1.92 -35.74
CA PRO A 60 -3.94 3.20 -35.28
C PRO A 60 -5.46 3.20 -35.10
N GLY A 61 -5.97 4.00 -34.16
CA GLY A 61 -7.40 4.12 -33.91
C GLY A 61 -7.94 3.19 -32.82
N ILE A 62 -7.12 2.29 -32.26
CA ILE A 62 -7.52 1.46 -31.10
C ILE A 62 -7.84 2.40 -29.93
N PRO A 63 -9.03 2.25 -29.27
CA PRO A 63 -9.38 3.08 -28.11
C PRO A 63 -8.45 2.79 -26.93
N ALA A 64 -8.04 3.86 -26.22
CA ALA A 64 -7.26 3.79 -24.99
C ALA A 64 -8.16 4.03 -23.78
N ALA A 65 -8.02 3.19 -22.78
CA ALA A 65 -8.61 3.41 -21.47
C ALA A 65 -7.83 4.52 -20.69
N PRO A 66 -8.45 5.18 -19.71
CA PRO A 66 -7.71 6.03 -18.78
C PRO A 66 -6.59 5.23 -18.09
N PRO A 67 -5.41 5.84 -17.88
CA PRO A 67 -4.37 5.19 -17.09
C PRO A 67 -4.84 5.01 -15.65
N GLU A 68 -4.51 3.87 -15.06
CA GLU A 68 -4.80 3.54 -13.68
C GLU A 68 -3.53 3.08 -12.98
N GLY A 69 -3.42 3.38 -11.68
CA GLY A 69 -2.33 2.88 -10.84
C GLY A 69 -2.54 1.44 -10.39
N ASP A 70 -1.50 0.85 -9.85
CA ASP A 70 -1.51 -0.52 -9.30
C ASP A 70 -2.53 -0.69 -8.17
N ALA A 71 -2.69 0.33 -7.31
CA ALA A 71 -3.64 0.31 -6.20
C ALA A 71 -5.09 0.18 -6.70
N GLY A 72 -5.52 1.00 -7.67
CA GLY A 72 -6.87 0.94 -8.27
C GLY A 72 -7.09 -0.35 -9.07
N THR A 73 -6.08 -0.82 -9.79
CA THR A 73 -6.13 -2.14 -10.47
C THR A 73 -6.25 -3.28 -9.47
N GLY A 74 -5.53 -3.23 -8.34
CA GLY A 74 -5.64 -4.20 -7.25
C GLY A 74 -7.04 -4.25 -6.64
N MET A 75 -7.67 -3.10 -6.42
CA MET A 75 -9.07 -3.04 -5.96
C MET A 75 -10.03 -3.70 -6.96
N THR A 76 -9.82 -3.48 -8.25
CA THR A 76 -10.64 -4.09 -9.31
C THR A 76 -10.41 -5.60 -9.38
N ALA A 77 -9.16 -6.04 -9.34
CA ALA A 77 -8.80 -7.46 -9.40
C ALA A 77 -9.35 -8.27 -8.21
N THR A 78 -9.42 -7.65 -7.04
CA THR A 78 -9.95 -8.28 -5.82
C THR A 78 -11.45 -8.04 -5.62
N ASN A 79 -12.11 -7.37 -6.57
CA ASN A 79 -13.51 -6.95 -6.46
C ASN A 79 -13.82 -6.12 -5.19
N ALA A 80 -12.85 -5.34 -4.71
CA ALA A 80 -12.96 -4.52 -3.51
C ALA A 80 -13.30 -3.05 -3.87
N VAL A 81 -14.34 -2.84 -4.68
CA VAL A 81 -14.75 -1.52 -5.21
C VAL A 81 -16.09 -1.01 -4.67
N ALA A 82 -16.80 -1.83 -3.91
CA ALA A 82 -18.06 -1.46 -3.26
C ALA A 82 -17.81 -0.76 -1.91
N PRO A 83 -18.70 0.15 -1.46
CA PRO A 83 -18.60 0.70 -0.11
C PRO A 83 -18.47 -0.39 0.96
N ARG A 84 -17.68 -0.16 1.99
CA ARG A 84 -17.35 -1.07 3.10
C ARG A 84 -16.54 -2.31 2.70
N THR A 85 -16.05 -2.38 1.49
CA THR A 85 -15.06 -3.38 1.10
C THR A 85 -13.69 -2.74 0.98
N GLY A 86 -12.66 -3.55 1.05
CA GLY A 86 -11.30 -3.09 0.84
C GLY A 86 -10.37 -4.21 0.44
N ASN A 87 -9.18 -3.83 0.04
CA ASN A 87 -8.10 -4.76 -0.20
C ASN A 87 -6.84 -4.39 0.57
N VAL A 88 -6.00 -5.38 0.79
CA VAL A 88 -4.66 -5.23 1.35
C VAL A 88 -3.66 -5.76 0.33
N SER A 89 -2.71 -4.95 -0.05
CA SER A 89 -1.56 -5.35 -0.85
C SER A 89 -0.32 -5.41 0.02
N ALA A 90 0.33 -6.55 0.11
CA ALA A 90 1.49 -6.79 0.95
C ALA A 90 2.70 -7.18 0.11
N GLY A 91 3.61 -6.23 -0.08
CA GLY A 91 4.86 -6.41 -0.81
C GLY A 91 6.05 -5.84 -0.02
N THR A 92 6.91 -5.07 -0.68
CA THR A 92 7.97 -4.27 -0.05
C THR A 92 7.39 -3.28 0.96
N SER A 93 6.34 -2.58 0.57
CA SER A 93 5.42 -1.82 1.41
C SER A 93 4.12 -2.58 1.59
N ILE A 94 3.28 -2.13 2.51
CA ILE A 94 1.93 -2.64 2.68
C ILE A 94 0.93 -1.50 2.70
N PHE A 95 -0.17 -1.67 2.01
CA PHE A 95 -1.26 -0.70 2.09
C PHE A 95 -2.62 -1.38 2.13
N SER A 96 -3.58 -0.71 2.76
CA SER A 96 -4.99 -1.07 2.74
C SER A 96 -5.79 0.03 2.07
N MET A 97 -6.69 -0.35 1.19
CA MET A 97 -7.62 0.54 0.49
C MET A 97 -9.04 0.20 0.94
N VAL A 98 -9.73 1.12 1.61
CA VAL A 98 -11.09 0.91 2.11
C VAL A 98 -12.05 1.88 1.44
N VAL A 99 -13.07 1.37 0.75
CA VAL A 99 -14.09 2.20 0.10
C VAL A 99 -15.04 2.76 1.15
N LEU A 100 -15.09 4.08 1.24
CA LEU A 100 -15.86 4.81 2.23
C LEU A 100 -17.34 4.93 1.81
N GLU A 101 -18.26 4.84 2.78
CA GLU A 101 -19.68 5.20 2.61
C GLU A 101 -19.92 6.71 2.75
N ARG A 102 -19.07 7.37 3.53
CA ARG A 102 -19.13 8.81 3.83
C ARG A 102 -17.71 9.34 4.05
N PRO A 103 -17.47 10.64 3.86
CA PRO A 103 -16.19 11.26 4.20
C PRO A 103 -15.80 11.00 5.66
N LEU A 104 -14.49 10.98 5.94
CA LEU A 104 -13.97 10.99 7.32
C LEU A 104 -14.39 12.28 8.01
N GLN A 105 -14.55 12.22 9.34
CA GLN A 105 -14.95 13.38 10.14
C GLN A 105 -13.77 14.35 10.39
N HIS A 106 -12.56 13.79 10.46
CA HIS A 106 -11.34 14.53 10.71
C HIS A 106 -10.30 14.24 9.63
N MET A 107 -9.33 15.16 9.49
CA MET A 107 -8.13 14.93 8.71
C MET A 107 -7.10 14.18 9.54
N HIS A 108 -6.49 13.17 8.95
CA HIS A 108 -5.41 12.38 9.54
C HIS A 108 -4.24 12.38 8.57
N GLU A 109 -3.04 12.70 9.06
CA GLU A 109 -1.83 12.71 8.25
C GLU A 109 -1.39 11.29 7.83
N GLU A 110 -1.87 10.29 8.58
CA GLU A 110 -1.61 8.87 8.37
C GLU A 110 -2.51 8.24 7.28
N ILE A 111 -3.53 8.97 6.81
CA ILE A 111 -4.54 8.46 5.87
C ILE A 111 -4.52 9.26 4.58
N ASP A 112 -4.25 8.60 3.48
CA ASP A 112 -4.40 9.18 2.15
C ASP A 112 -5.84 9.02 1.66
N LEU A 113 -6.42 10.11 1.16
CA LEU A 113 -7.74 10.07 0.54
C LEU A 113 -7.59 9.99 -0.98
N VAL A 114 -7.99 8.88 -1.52
CA VAL A 114 -7.94 8.59 -2.96
C VAL A 114 -9.31 8.13 -3.46
N THR A 115 -9.41 7.62 -4.68
CA THR A 115 -10.68 7.12 -5.23
C THR A 115 -10.51 5.72 -5.82
N THR A 116 -11.61 4.98 -5.91
CA THR A 116 -11.68 3.81 -6.80
C THR A 116 -11.56 4.25 -8.25
N PRO A 117 -11.26 3.35 -9.20
CA PRO A 117 -11.28 3.66 -10.63
C PRO A 117 -12.61 4.25 -11.12
N ALA A 118 -13.72 3.99 -10.43
CA ALA A 118 -15.04 4.55 -10.69
C ALA A 118 -15.33 5.87 -9.94
N GLY A 119 -14.36 6.42 -9.19
CA GLY A 119 -14.47 7.71 -8.49
C GLY A 119 -15.12 7.64 -7.11
N LYS A 120 -15.32 6.46 -6.51
CA LYS A 120 -15.81 6.36 -5.13
C LYS A 120 -14.70 6.71 -4.14
N PRO A 121 -15.00 7.39 -3.00
CA PRO A 121 -13.98 7.79 -2.04
C PRO A 121 -13.37 6.57 -1.35
N VAL A 122 -12.07 6.61 -1.17
CA VAL A 122 -11.27 5.54 -0.54
C VAL A 122 -10.34 6.15 0.48
N ALA A 123 -10.28 5.54 1.66
CA ALA A 123 -9.22 5.78 2.63
C ALA A 123 -8.11 4.75 2.42
N MET A 124 -6.89 5.23 2.21
CA MET A 124 -5.70 4.40 2.08
C MET A 124 -4.81 4.56 3.30
N VAL A 125 -4.48 3.46 3.93
CA VAL A 125 -3.40 3.36 4.92
C VAL A 125 -2.19 2.81 4.19
N HIS A 126 -1.13 3.58 4.06
CA HIS A 126 0.10 3.16 3.39
C HIS A 126 1.27 3.12 4.36
N CYS A 127 1.93 1.96 4.46
CA CYS A 127 3.10 1.74 5.29
C CYS A 127 4.30 1.40 4.42
N ASN A 128 5.41 2.10 4.62
CA ASN A 128 6.63 1.93 3.83
C ASN A 128 7.35 0.60 4.10
N ASN A 129 7.12 0.02 5.28
CA ASN A 129 7.88 -1.13 5.75
C ASN A 129 6.97 -2.36 5.89
N CYS A 130 7.23 -3.40 5.10
CA CYS A 130 6.53 -4.67 5.19
C CYS A 130 7.51 -5.84 5.13
N THR A 131 7.76 -6.44 3.95
CA THR A 131 8.50 -7.69 3.86
C THR A 131 10.02 -7.54 3.78
N ASN A 132 10.55 -6.34 3.61
CA ASN A 132 11.99 -6.13 3.36
C ASN A 132 12.88 -6.67 4.47
N ASP A 133 12.55 -6.39 5.75
CA ASP A 133 13.32 -6.90 6.88
C ASP A 133 13.13 -8.42 7.06
N THR A 134 11.91 -8.91 6.86
CA THR A 134 11.61 -10.34 6.85
C THR A 134 12.42 -11.08 5.78
N ASN A 135 12.56 -10.48 4.59
CA ASN A 135 13.36 -11.03 3.50
C ASN A 135 14.85 -11.09 3.88
N ALA A 136 15.38 -10.01 4.47
CA ALA A 136 16.77 -9.99 4.93
C ALA A 136 17.06 -11.09 5.96
N TRP A 137 16.14 -11.32 6.90
CA TRP A 137 16.26 -12.41 7.87
C TRP A 137 16.14 -13.80 7.22
N ALA A 138 15.26 -13.97 6.24
CA ALA A 138 15.15 -15.21 5.49
C ALA A 138 16.45 -15.51 4.71
N ASP A 139 17.09 -14.49 4.14
CA ASP A 139 18.37 -14.63 3.45
C ASP A 139 19.51 -15.06 4.43
N VAL A 140 19.58 -14.45 5.61
CA VAL A 140 20.53 -14.85 6.67
C VAL A 140 20.30 -16.29 7.13
N LEU A 141 19.04 -16.70 7.29
CA LEU A 141 18.71 -18.07 7.69
C LEU A 141 19.00 -19.09 6.58
N ASP A 142 18.80 -18.72 5.30
CA ASP A 142 19.22 -19.56 4.17
C ASP A 142 20.73 -19.73 4.12
N GLU A 143 21.49 -18.65 4.31
CA GLU A 143 22.95 -18.69 4.38
C GLU A 143 23.43 -19.62 5.52
N ALA A 144 22.84 -19.51 6.71
CA ALA A 144 23.14 -20.37 7.83
C ALA A 144 22.80 -21.84 7.54
N ALA A 145 21.65 -22.12 6.91
CA ALA A 145 21.26 -23.46 6.51
C ALA A 145 22.26 -24.06 5.52
N ARG A 146 22.67 -23.31 4.50
CA ARG A 146 23.69 -23.76 3.52
C ARG A 146 25.04 -24.04 4.15
N LEU A 147 25.48 -23.19 5.07
CA LEU A 147 26.73 -23.41 5.84
C LEU A 147 26.72 -24.75 6.60
N LEU A 148 25.54 -25.17 7.06
CA LEU A 148 25.34 -26.43 7.77
C LEU A 148 25.00 -27.61 6.85
N GLY A 149 25.14 -27.45 5.53
CA GLY A 149 24.92 -28.50 4.53
C GLY A 149 23.48 -28.63 4.01
N GLY A 150 22.60 -27.69 4.36
CA GLY A 150 21.25 -27.64 3.81
C GLY A 150 21.22 -27.30 2.32
N GLN A 151 20.29 -27.91 1.60
CA GLN A 151 20.09 -27.69 0.17
C GLN A 151 18.60 -27.45 -0.10
N CYS A 152 18.14 -26.21 0.08
CA CYS A 152 16.78 -25.80 -0.21
C CYS A 152 16.79 -24.71 -1.27
N SER A 153 15.74 -24.66 -2.10
CA SER A 153 15.48 -23.49 -2.94
C SER A 153 15.02 -22.31 -2.07
N LYS A 154 15.19 -21.09 -2.54
CA LYS A 154 14.75 -19.90 -1.81
C LYS A 154 13.25 -19.96 -1.47
N GLY A 155 12.41 -20.45 -2.39
CA GLY A 155 10.97 -20.63 -2.16
C GLY A 155 10.67 -21.62 -1.02
N GLU A 156 11.41 -22.72 -0.95
CA GLU A 156 11.25 -23.70 0.15
C GLU A 156 11.66 -23.11 1.51
N VAL A 157 12.69 -22.26 1.54
CA VAL A 157 13.10 -21.57 2.79
C VAL A 157 11.94 -20.73 3.30
N TYR A 158 11.30 -19.89 2.44
CA TYR A 158 10.15 -19.10 2.85
C TYR A 158 8.99 -19.96 3.32
N THR A 159 8.60 -20.97 2.55
CA THR A 159 7.50 -21.87 2.93
C THR A 159 7.75 -22.48 4.31
N ARG A 160 8.93 -23.03 4.55
CA ARG A 160 9.29 -23.65 5.83
C ARG A 160 9.33 -22.64 6.99
N LEU A 161 9.80 -21.40 6.76
CA LEU A 161 9.81 -20.36 7.78
C LEU A 161 8.40 -19.91 8.14
N TYR A 162 7.51 -19.74 7.15
CA TYR A 162 6.11 -19.41 7.38
C TYR A 162 5.37 -20.53 8.12
N GLU A 163 5.52 -21.78 7.70
CA GLU A 163 4.95 -22.94 8.40
C GLU A 163 5.48 -23.02 9.84
N LYS A 164 6.78 -22.82 10.02
CA LYS A 164 7.41 -22.84 11.35
C LYS A 164 6.88 -21.74 12.27
N SER A 165 6.56 -20.56 11.73
CA SER A 165 5.99 -19.47 12.51
C SER A 165 4.62 -19.80 13.13
N LEU A 166 3.88 -20.75 12.55
CA LEU A 166 2.58 -21.18 13.07
C LEU A 166 2.70 -21.94 14.41
N GLU A 167 3.88 -22.52 14.69
CA GLU A 167 4.17 -23.16 15.96
C GLU A 167 4.57 -22.18 17.07
N GLY A 168 4.74 -20.89 16.72
CA GLY A 168 5.11 -19.85 17.66
C GLY A 168 3.98 -19.51 18.64
N ASP A 169 4.35 -18.97 19.77
CA ASP A 169 3.40 -18.48 20.78
C ASP A 169 2.67 -17.24 20.30
N ALA A 170 1.46 -17.00 20.80
CA ALA A 170 0.66 -15.84 20.43
C ALA A 170 1.33 -14.50 20.75
N ASP A 171 2.16 -14.49 21.80
CA ASP A 171 2.97 -13.34 22.25
C ASP A 171 4.39 -13.35 21.66
N CYS A 172 4.66 -14.22 20.69
CA CYS A 172 5.98 -14.42 20.09
C CYS A 172 7.07 -14.77 21.11
N GLY A 173 6.71 -15.40 22.22
CA GLY A 173 7.62 -15.76 23.30
C GLY A 173 8.25 -14.57 24.02
N GLY A 174 7.58 -13.41 24.03
CA GLY A 174 8.06 -12.17 24.64
C GLY A 174 9.11 -11.43 23.81
N MET A 175 9.12 -11.62 22.49
CA MET A 175 9.97 -10.86 21.57
C MET A 175 9.21 -9.68 20.95
N LEU A 176 9.93 -8.57 20.71
CA LEU A 176 9.47 -7.41 19.99
C LEU A 176 10.33 -7.20 18.74
N VAL A 177 9.69 -6.96 17.61
CA VAL A 177 10.33 -6.62 16.34
C VAL A 177 9.82 -5.28 15.85
N CYS A 178 10.75 -4.41 15.46
CA CYS A 178 10.48 -3.23 14.64
C CYS A 178 11.20 -3.45 13.31
N ASN A 179 10.44 -3.56 12.22
CA ASN A 179 10.96 -3.91 10.89
C ASN A 179 11.24 -2.70 10.00
N TYR A 180 11.40 -1.50 10.55
CA TYR A 180 11.55 -0.28 9.77
C TYR A 180 12.94 -0.15 9.16
N LEU A 181 13.05 -0.35 7.86
CA LEU A 181 14.24 -0.06 7.04
C LEU A 181 14.20 1.36 6.48
N ALA A 182 13.02 1.92 6.30
CA ALA A 182 12.79 3.30 5.86
C ALA A 182 12.02 4.08 6.92
N GLY A 183 11.89 5.38 6.74
CA GLY A 183 10.96 6.20 7.50
C GLY A 183 9.52 5.66 7.33
N GLU A 184 8.66 5.97 8.31
CA GLU A 184 7.29 5.45 8.36
C GLU A 184 6.28 6.55 8.70
N GLY A 185 5.43 6.90 7.73
CA GLY A 185 4.46 7.99 7.87
C GLY A 185 3.42 7.72 8.95
N VAL A 186 2.91 6.49 9.04
CA VAL A 186 1.86 6.11 10.01
C VAL A 186 2.34 6.24 11.47
N THR A 187 3.63 6.15 11.72
CA THR A 187 4.22 6.30 13.07
C THR A 187 5.12 7.53 13.21
N HIS A 188 5.10 8.44 12.22
CA HIS A 188 5.87 9.69 12.20
C HIS A 188 7.38 9.49 12.42
N MET A 189 7.94 8.42 11.83
CA MET A 189 9.37 8.11 11.90
C MET A 189 10.07 8.59 10.64
N ASP A 190 10.99 9.54 10.76
CA ASP A 190 11.74 10.09 9.60
C ASP A 190 12.73 9.08 8.99
N ALA A 191 13.26 8.17 9.80
CA ALA A 191 14.26 7.19 9.37
C ALA A 191 14.02 5.83 10.02
N GLY A 192 14.23 4.78 9.23
CA GLY A 192 14.14 3.41 9.71
C GLY A 192 15.36 2.98 10.53
N ARG A 193 15.12 2.05 11.46
CA ARG A 193 16.16 1.32 12.17
C ARG A 193 15.59 0.00 12.65
N PRO A 194 15.82 -1.10 11.91
CA PRO A 194 15.33 -2.42 12.32
C PRO A 194 15.88 -2.81 13.68
N LEU A 195 15.03 -3.38 14.50
CA LEU A 195 15.38 -3.78 15.85
C LEU A 195 14.65 -5.07 16.22
N VAL A 196 15.37 -6.00 16.83
CA VAL A 196 14.81 -7.14 17.52
C VAL A 196 15.19 -7.02 19.00
N ALA A 197 14.19 -6.94 19.86
CA ALA A 197 14.38 -6.86 21.30
C ALA A 197 13.74 -8.08 21.99
N ARG A 198 14.35 -8.54 23.09
CA ARG A 198 13.83 -9.63 23.91
C ARG A 198 14.27 -9.49 25.37
N TYR A 199 13.48 -10.04 26.26
CA TYR A 199 13.86 -10.19 27.65
C TYR A 199 14.80 -11.41 27.83
N PRO A 200 15.58 -11.46 28.92
CA PRO A 200 16.47 -12.61 29.20
C PRO A 200 15.74 -13.94 29.30
N ASP A 201 14.48 -13.93 29.75
CA ASP A 201 13.60 -15.09 29.93
C ASP A 201 12.67 -15.37 28.74
N SER A 202 12.81 -14.63 27.63
CA SER A 202 12.04 -14.87 26.41
C SER A 202 12.25 -16.26 25.87
N ARG A 203 11.20 -16.87 25.35
CA ARG A 203 11.30 -18.14 24.62
C ARG A 203 11.83 -17.90 23.20
N PHE A 204 13.15 -17.76 23.10
CA PHE A 204 13.84 -17.45 21.84
C PHE A 204 13.97 -18.70 20.97
N THR A 205 12.97 -18.97 20.17
CA THR A 205 12.92 -20.06 19.18
C THR A 205 12.76 -19.50 17.77
N LEU A 206 13.12 -20.28 16.74
CA LEU A 206 12.91 -19.87 15.35
C LEU A 206 11.43 -19.59 15.05
N ALA A 207 10.52 -20.39 15.62
CA ALA A 207 9.08 -20.22 15.48
C ALA A 207 8.61 -18.85 16.01
N ASN A 208 8.99 -18.52 17.23
CA ASN A 208 8.66 -17.25 17.87
C ASN A 208 9.31 -16.06 17.16
N PHE A 209 10.59 -16.20 16.81
CA PHE A 209 11.31 -15.15 16.09
C PHE A 209 10.63 -14.82 14.75
N PHE A 210 10.34 -15.83 13.93
CA PHE A 210 9.76 -15.60 12.62
C PHE A 210 8.30 -15.14 12.69
N ARG A 211 7.55 -15.61 13.71
CA ARG A 211 6.22 -15.08 14.00
C ARG A 211 6.23 -13.60 14.36
N ALA A 212 7.21 -13.15 15.17
CA ALA A 212 7.38 -11.74 15.50
C ALA A 212 7.71 -10.90 14.27
N GLN A 213 8.53 -11.40 13.34
CA GLN A 213 8.80 -10.75 12.05
C GLN A 213 7.51 -10.57 11.25
N LEU A 214 6.67 -11.60 11.13
CA LEU A 214 5.40 -11.51 10.41
C LEU A 214 4.42 -10.55 11.09
N TYR A 215 4.34 -10.54 12.40
CA TYR A 215 3.49 -9.58 13.11
C TYR A 215 3.96 -8.15 12.90
N ALA A 216 5.27 -7.90 12.86
CA ALA A 216 5.81 -6.58 12.60
C ALA A 216 5.38 -6.02 11.23
N THR A 217 5.25 -6.88 10.21
CA THR A 217 4.81 -6.45 8.87
C THR A 217 3.38 -5.90 8.87
N MET A 218 2.53 -6.34 9.80
CA MET A 218 1.12 -5.96 9.89
C MET A 218 0.84 -4.91 10.99
N ALA A 219 1.78 -4.75 11.94
CA ALA A 219 1.55 -3.93 13.13
C ALA A 219 1.29 -2.46 12.79
N THR A 220 2.07 -1.88 11.88
CA THR A 220 1.91 -0.50 11.44
C THR A 220 0.62 -0.30 10.66
N LEU A 221 0.28 -1.24 9.76
CA LEU A 221 -1.00 -1.22 9.07
C LEU A 221 -2.18 -1.22 10.07
N LYS A 222 -2.08 -2.04 11.12
CA LYS A 222 -3.09 -2.10 12.18
C LYS A 222 -3.29 -0.74 12.87
N ILE A 223 -2.21 0.01 13.13
CA ILE A 223 -2.30 1.36 13.72
C ILE A 223 -3.13 2.29 12.82
N GLY A 224 -2.82 2.33 11.52
CA GLY A 224 -3.59 3.14 10.58
C GLY A 224 -5.04 2.67 10.41
N MET A 225 -5.28 1.36 10.41
CA MET A 225 -6.64 0.80 10.35
C MET A 225 -7.46 1.13 11.61
N ASP A 226 -6.83 1.24 12.78
CA ASP A 226 -7.51 1.65 14.01
C ASP A 226 -8.00 3.11 13.95
N ILE A 227 -7.31 3.98 13.20
CA ILE A 227 -7.78 5.34 12.92
C ILE A 227 -9.13 5.26 12.18
N LEU A 228 -9.23 4.43 11.14
CA LEU A 228 -10.48 4.26 10.39
C LEU A 228 -11.61 3.72 11.27
N VAL A 229 -11.31 2.76 12.15
CA VAL A 229 -12.29 2.22 13.12
C VAL A 229 -12.78 3.32 14.06
N ASN A 230 -11.88 4.16 14.57
CA ASN A 230 -12.21 5.28 15.46
C ASN A 230 -13.04 6.37 14.75
N GLU A 231 -12.86 6.56 13.44
CA GLU A 231 -13.70 7.39 12.58
C GLU A 231 -15.09 6.78 12.32
N GLY A 232 -15.34 5.57 12.81
CA GLY A 232 -16.58 4.85 12.60
C GLY A 232 -16.76 4.29 11.19
N VAL A 233 -15.65 4.08 10.46
CA VAL A 233 -15.65 3.40 9.15
C VAL A 233 -16.01 1.93 9.36
N ARG A 234 -17.05 1.48 8.68
CA ARG A 234 -17.43 0.08 8.66
C ARG A 234 -16.73 -0.64 7.53
N ILE A 235 -16.17 -1.80 7.85
CA ILE A 235 -15.48 -2.67 6.90
C ILE A 235 -16.14 -4.05 7.00
N ASP A 236 -16.81 -4.48 5.94
CA ASP A 236 -17.50 -5.78 5.90
C ASP A 236 -16.56 -6.88 5.37
N SER A 237 -15.61 -6.50 4.50
CA SER A 237 -14.60 -7.44 3.98
C SER A 237 -13.31 -6.76 3.59
N LEU A 238 -12.19 -7.45 3.82
CA LEU A 238 -10.86 -7.12 3.30
C LEU A 238 -10.33 -8.33 2.53
N THR A 239 -9.87 -8.09 1.31
CA THR A 239 -9.26 -9.12 0.45
C THR A 239 -7.76 -8.84 0.30
N GLY A 240 -6.93 -9.84 0.54
CA GLY A 240 -5.47 -9.72 0.35
C GLY A 240 -5.04 -10.17 -1.06
N HIS A 241 -3.96 -9.57 -1.57
CA HIS A 241 -3.28 -10.01 -2.78
C HIS A 241 -1.77 -9.74 -2.74
#